data_543dd3ac85359f5d7ce661139042a576
#
_entry.id   543dd3ac85359f5d7ce661139042a576
#
_cell.length_a   1.000
_cell.length_b   1.000
_cell.length_c   1.000
_cell.angle_alpha   90.00
_cell.angle_beta   90.00
_cell.angle_gamma   90.00
#
_symmetry.space_group_name_H-M   'P 1'
#
loop_
_entity.id
_entity.type
_entity.pdbx_description
1 polymer ?
#
loop_
_entity_poly.entity_id
_entity_poly.type
_entity_poly.pdbx_seq_one_letter_code
_entity_poly.pdbx_strand_id
1 'polypeptide(L)'
;METFGSGNAPCEDWFLHMLKEAVERGIVIVNVTQCRAGSVEMHRYETGHKLLEAGVTSGFDSTTESAGTKLMFLFGHGLTPEEVKEHMNCSLIGEVTIPDTFRP
;
A
#
# COMPACT_ATOMS: atom_id res chain seq x y z
N MET A 1 -3.94 -0.89 5.75
CA MET A 1 -3.44 -1.65 6.91
C MET A 1 -2.20 -0.99 7.47
N GLU A 2 -2.06 -0.95 8.76
CA GLU A 2 -0.90 -0.40 9.46
C GLU A 2 0.01 -1.54 9.92
N THR A 3 1.30 -1.43 9.63
CA THR A 3 2.28 -2.44 9.98
C THR A 3 3.48 -1.83 10.69
N PHE A 4 4.36 -2.66 11.24
CA PHE A 4 5.54 -2.19 11.97
C PHE A 4 6.73 -1.97 11.04
N GLY A 5 7.57 -1.01 11.41
CA GLY A 5 8.84 -0.76 10.72
C GLY A 5 8.66 -0.54 9.22
N SER A 6 9.34 -1.36 8.42
CA SER A 6 9.31 -1.26 6.97
C SER A 6 8.13 -1.97 6.31
N GLY A 7 7.08 -2.30 7.06
CA GLY A 7 5.88 -2.93 6.51
C GLY A 7 5.72 -4.41 6.87
N ASN A 8 6.30 -4.83 8.00
CA ASN A 8 6.19 -6.21 8.47
C ASN A 8 4.78 -6.52 8.97
N ALA A 9 4.22 -7.63 8.51
CA ALA A 9 2.90 -8.11 8.89
C ALA A 9 2.95 -9.63 9.08
N PRO A 10 1.94 -10.23 9.74
CA PRO A 10 1.82 -11.68 9.79
C PRO A 10 1.79 -12.26 8.37
N CYS A 11 2.55 -13.33 8.15
CA CYS A 11 2.61 -14.01 6.85
C CYS A 11 2.04 -15.42 6.91
N GLU A 12 1.02 -15.63 7.72
CA GLU A 12 0.28 -16.87 7.76
C GLU A 12 -0.53 -17.06 6.49
N ASP A 13 -0.57 -18.26 5.96
CA ASP A 13 -1.21 -18.55 4.68
C ASP A 13 -2.69 -18.10 4.63
N TRP A 14 -3.43 -18.30 5.70
CA TRP A 14 -4.83 -17.89 5.75
C TRP A 14 -4.99 -16.38 5.61
N PHE A 15 -4.08 -15.61 6.22
CA PHE A 15 -4.10 -14.14 6.18
C PHE A 15 -3.78 -13.64 4.77
N LEU A 16 -2.73 -14.18 4.16
CA LEU A 16 -2.35 -13.83 2.79
C LEU A 16 -3.45 -14.19 1.79
N HIS A 17 -4.08 -15.36 1.96
CA HIS A 17 -5.18 -15.78 1.11
C HIS A 17 -6.38 -14.84 1.23
N MET A 18 -6.69 -14.42 2.44
CA MET A 18 -7.77 -13.46 2.69
C MET A 18 -7.51 -12.12 2.00
N LEU A 19 -6.27 -11.61 2.09
CA LEU A 19 -5.87 -10.37 1.42
C LEU A 19 -5.99 -10.49 -0.10
N LYS A 20 -5.49 -11.59 -0.65
CA LYS A 20 -5.53 -11.85 -2.08
C LYS A 20 -6.98 -11.90 -2.58
N GLU A 21 -7.85 -12.58 -1.86
CA GLU A 21 -9.26 -12.67 -2.22
C GLU A 21 -9.93 -11.29 -2.20
N ALA A 22 -9.62 -10.47 -1.20
CA ALA A 22 -10.15 -9.11 -1.12
C ALA A 22 -9.70 -8.26 -2.32
N VAL A 23 -8.42 -8.35 -2.68
CA VAL A 23 -7.89 -7.63 -3.85
C VAL A 23 -8.55 -8.09 -5.14
N GLU A 24 -8.77 -9.40 -5.31
CA GLU A 24 -9.44 -9.95 -6.48
C GLU A 24 -10.89 -9.47 -6.59
N ARG A 25 -11.51 -9.11 -5.47
CA ARG A 25 -12.86 -8.54 -5.44
C ARG A 25 -12.90 -7.04 -5.69
N GLY A 26 -11.76 -6.42 -5.97
CA GLY A 26 -11.67 -5.01 -6.26
C GLY A 26 -11.42 -4.11 -5.05
N ILE A 27 -11.05 -4.68 -3.90
CA ILE A 27 -10.69 -3.90 -2.71
C ILE A 27 -9.22 -3.48 -2.82
N VAL A 28 -8.96 -2.19 -2.68
CA VAL A 28 -7.59 -1.67 -2.65
C VAL A 28 -7.09 -1.70 -1.21
N ILE A 29 -6.01 -2.45 -0.96
CA ILE A 29 -5.39 -2.55 0.35
C ILE A 29 -4.03 -1.85 0.28
N VAL A 30 -3.85 -0.84 1.10
CA VAL A 30 -2.61 -0.07 1.17
C VAL A 30 -1.92 -0.35 2.49
N ASN A 31 -0.64 -0.72 2.42
CA ASN A 31 0.18 -0.97 3.59
C ASN A 31 0.95 0.29 3.97
N VAL A 32 0.70 0.81 5.17
CA VAL A 32 1.39 1.97 5.73
C VAL A 32 2.09 1.57 7.02
N THR A 33 3.17 2.27 7.37
CA THR A 33 3.87 2.01 8.63
C THR A 33 3.24 2.78 9.78
N GLN A 34 3.25 2.16 10.97
CA GLN A 34 2.86 2.83 12.21
C GLN A 34 3.94 3.79 12.72
N CYS A 35 5.16 3.67 12.21
CA CYS A 35 6.28 4.51 12.62
C CYS A 35 6.14 5.91 12.04
N ARG A 36 6.35 6.94 12.87
CA ARG A 36 6.26 8.34 12.42
C ARG A 36 7.35 8.71 11.42
N ALA A 37 8.50 8.07 11.54
CA ALA A 37 9.62 8.23 10.62
C ALA A 37 9.92 6.87 10.04
N GLY A 38 9.60 6.66 8.77
CA GLY A 38 9.83 5.39 8.12
C GLY A 38 9.03 5.25 6.85
N SER A 39 9.30 4.21 6.13
CA SER A 39 8.67 3.92 4.85
C SER A 39 8.44 2.42 4.71
N VAL A 40 7.35 2.06 4.05
CA VAL A 40 7.06 0.66 3.73
C VAL A 40 7.93 0.23 2.56
N GLU A 41 8.82 -0.73 2.79
CA GLU A 41 9.77 -1.25 1.80
C GLU A 41 9.46 -2.72 1.52
N MET A 42 8.37 -2.98 0.81
CA MET A 42 7.87 -4.34 0.58
C MET A 42 8.78 -5.20 -0.29
N HIS A 43 9.71 -4.61 -1.04
CA HIS A 43 10.69 -5.35 -1.83
C HIS A 43 11.90 -5.83 -1.04
N ARG A 44 12.10 -5.33 0.17
CA ARG A 44 13.31 -5.56 0.94
C ARG A 44 13.29 -6.86 1.73
N TYR A 45 12.12 -7.30 2.18
CA TYR A 45 11.96 -8.47 3.05
C TYR A 45 10.99 -9.47 2.44
N GLU A 46 11.18 -10.74 2.78
CA GLU A 46 10.34 -11.83 2.31
C GLU A 46 8.85 -11.60 2.65
N THR A 47 8.57 -11.12 3.85
CA THR A 47 7.20 -10.81 4.28
C THR A 47 6.56 -9.76 3.38
N GLY A 48 7.33 -8.74 3.00
CA GLY A 48 6.89 -7.71 2.08
C GLY A 48 6.60 -8.25 0.69
N HIS A 49 7.45 -9.16 0.20
CA HIS A 49 7.23 -9.81 -1.10
C HIS A 49 5.93 -10.61 -1.11
N LYS A 50 5.62 -11.33 -0.02
CA LYS A 50 4.37 -12.07 0.09
C LYS A 50 3.15 -11.17 0.06
N LEU A 51 3.22 -10.01 0.71
CA LEU A 51 2.15 -9.02 0.66
C LEU A 51 1.96 -8.48 -0.76
N LEU A 52 3.05 -8.17 -1.46
CA LEU A 52 3.00 -7.73 -2.86
C LEU A 52 2.36 -8.78 -3.76
N GLU A 53 2.73 -10.05 -3.59
CA GLU A 53 2.14 -11.15 -4.34
C GLU A 53 0.64 -11.29 -4.10
N ALA A 54 0.19 -10.98 -2.88
CA ALA A 54 -1.23 -10.95 -2.56
C ALA A 54 -1.96 -9.75 -3.17
N GLY A 55 -1.23 -8.77 -3.72
CA GLY A 55 -1.81 -7.60 -4.37
C GLY A 55 -1.93 -6.36 -3.48
N VAL A 56 -1.28 -6.37 -2.33
CA VAL A 56 -1.26 -5.22 -1.41
C VAL A 56 -0.36 -4.11 -2.00
N THR A 57 -0.84 -2.89 -1.97
CA THR A 57 -0.12 -1.72 -2.47
C THR A 57 0.69 -1.08 -1.35
N SER A 58 1.94 -0.67 -1.64
CA SER A 58 2.75 0.04 -0.67
C SER A 58 2.28 1.49 -0.51
N GLY A 59 2.15 1.95 0.72
CA GLY A 59 1.90 3.35 1.02
C GLY A 59 3.19 4.17 1.20
N PHE A 60 4.35 3.52 1.09
CA PHE A 60 5.68 4.13 1.26
C PHE A 60 5.77 4.86 2.62
N ASP A 61 6.06 6.15 2.62
CA ASP A 61 6.17 6.95 3.85
C ASP A 61 4.90 7.74 4.19
N SER A 62 3.79 7.45 3.53
CA SER A 62 2.50 8.09 3.83
C SER A 62 2.07 7.79 5.26
N THR A 63 1.47 8.76 5.91
CA THR A 63 0.77 8.53 7.18
C THR A 63 -0.56 7.84 6.90
N THR A 64 -1.14 7.22 7.92
CA THR A 64 -2.46 6.59 7.81
C THR A 64 -3.51 7.62 7.37
N GLU A 65 -3.47 8.82 7.94
CA GLU A 65 -4.40 9.90 7.63
C GLU A 65 -4.26 10.35 6.17
N SER A 66 -3.03 10.55 5.71
CA SER A 66 -2.75 10.98 4.35
C SER A 66 -3.17 9.92 3.33
N ALA A 67 -2.83 8.65 3.57
CA ALA A 67 -3.21 7.55 2.69
C ALA A 67 -4.72 7.38 2.62
N GLY A 68 -5.41 7.44 3.76
CA GLY A 68 -6.86 7.33 3.83
C GLY A 68 -7.55 8.46 3.08
N THR A 69 -7.11 9.69 3.29
CA THR A 69 -7.66 10.87 2.60
C THR A 69 -7.45 10.77 1.09
N LYS A 70 -6.25 10.36 0.67
CA LYS A 70 -5.94 10.17 -0.75
C LYS A 70 -6.83 9.11 -1.39
N LEU A 71 -7.05 7.97 -0.72
CA LEU A 71 -7.95 6.93 -1.20
C LEU A 71 -9.38 7.45 -1.37
N MET A 72 -9.89 8.18 -0.38
CA MET A 72 -11.22 8.78 -0.46
C MET A 72 -11.33 9.75 -1.62
N PHE A 73 -10.33 10.59 -1.83
CA PHE A 73 -10.27 11.53 -2.94
C PHE A 73 -10.31 10.82 -4.28
N LEU A 74 -9.47 9.78 -4.45
CA LEU A 74 -9.38 9.04 -5.71
C LEU A 74 -10.67 8.30 -6.02
N PHE A 75 -11.24 7.60 -5.05
CA PHE A 75 -12.52 6.90 -5.25
C PHE A 75 -13.67 7.87 -5.47
N GLY A 76 -13.64 9.04 -4.83
CA GLY A 76 -14.63 10.09 -5.04
C GLY A 76 -14.64 10.64 -6.45
N HIS A 77 -13.57 10.47 -7.21
CA HIS A 77 -13.48 10.85 -8.62
C HIS A 77 -13.90 9.73 -9.58
N GLY A 78 -14.41 8.62 -9.06
CA GLY A 78 -14.92 7.52 -9.86
C GLY A 78 -13.85 6.67 -10.53
N LEU A 79 -12.63 6.65 -9.99
CA LEU A 79 -11.55 5.82 -10.53
C LEU A 79 -11.77 4.35 -10.24
N THR A 80 -11.31 3.48 -11.13
CA THR A 80 -11.32 2.04 -10.90
C THR A 80 -10.27 1.66 -9.85
N PRO A 81 -10.39 0.45 -9.22
CA PRO A 81 -9.37 -0.01 -8.28
C PRO A 81 -7.95 0.01 -8.86
N GLU A 82 -7.77 -0.38 -10.12
CA GLU A 82 -6.46 -0.37 -10.79
C GLU A 82 -5.91 1.05 -10.93
N GLU A 83 -6.76 2.00 -11.32
CA GLU A 83 -6.38 3.40 -11.43
C GLU A 83 -6.03 3.99 -10.06
N VAL A 84 -6.77 3.62 -9.01
CA VAL A 84 -6.47 4.05 -7.64
C VAL A 84 -5.10 3.54 -7.21
N LYS A 85 -4.78 2.28 -7.49
CA LYS A 85 -3.46 1.72 -7.17
C LYS A 85 -2.32 2.47 -7.86
N GLU A 86 -2.50 2.81 -9.13
CA GLU A 86 -1.50 3.58 -9.88
C GLU A 86 -1.26 4.94 -9.25
N HIS A 87 -2.33 5.64 -8.87
CA HIS A 87 -2.23 6.97 -8.25
C HIS A 87 -1.68 6.91 -6.83
N MET A 88 -1.89 5.80 -6.11
CA MET A 88 -1.29 5.60 -4.79
C MET A 88 0.24 5.48 -4.89
N ASN A 89 0.76 5.07 -6.05
CA ASN A 89 2.20 4.97 -6.31
C ASN A 89 2.78 6.26 -6.91
N CYS A 90 2.01 7.34 -6.94
CA CYS A 90 2.44 8.64 -7.44
C CYS A 90 2.24 9.71 -6.37
N SER A 91 3.16 10.67 -6.28
CA SER A 91 2.97 11.84 -5.44
C SER A 91 2.17 12.89 -6.21
N LEU A 92 1.03 13.31 -5.66
CA LEU A 92 0.16 14.33 -6.28
C LEU A 92 0.50 15.74 -5.79
N ILE A 93 0.73 15.89 -4.48
CA ILE A 93 1.00 17.18 -3.84
C ILE A 93 2.18 17.10 -2.85
N GLY A 94 3.06 16.10 -2.98
CA GLY A 94 4.17 15.90 -2.05
C GLY A 94 3.78 15.09 -0.82
N GLU A 95 2.64 14.38 -0.83
CA GLU A 95 2.11 13.61 0.30
C GLU A 95 2.86 12.31 0.56
N VAL A 96 3.67 11.90 -0.40
CA VAL A 96 4.41 10.63 -0.32
C VAL A 96 5.73 10.75 -1.06
N THR A 97 6.77 10.08 -0.54
CA THR A 97 8.06 9.96 -1.22
C THR A 97 8.12 8.60 -1.92
N ILE A 98 8.27 8.63 -3.23
CA ILE A 98 8.35 7.40 -4.03
C ILE A 98 9.83 7.11 -4.33
N PRO A 99 10.35 5.93 -3.94
CA PRO A 99 11.72 5.55 -4.25
C PRO A 99 11.97 5.51 -5.75
N ASP A 100 13.18 5.90 -6.19
CA ASP A 100 13.53 5.94 -7.61
C ASP A 100 13.38 4.60 -8.31
N THR A 101 13.54 3.50 -7.59
CA THR A 101 13.35 2.15 -8.11
C THR A 101 11.92 1.85 -8.57
N PHE A 102 10.94 2.67 -8.16
CA PHE A 102 9.53 2.52 -8.52
C PHE A 102 9.09 3.49 -9.61
N ARG A 103 9.94 4.41 -10.02
CA ARG A 103 9.59 5.35 -11.08
C ARG A 103 9.76 4.68 -12.44
N PRO A 104 8.73 4.77 -13.31
CA PRO A 104 8.85 4.26 -14.67
C PRO A 104 9.92 5.00 -15.48
#